data_62c02495a05d97b635c2d664ec06370f
#
_entry.id   62c02495a05d97b635c2d664ec06370f
#
_cell.length_a   1.000
_cell.length_b   1.000
_cell.length_c   1.000
_cell.angle_alpha   90.00
_cell.angle_beta   90.00
_cell.angle_gamma   90.00
#
_symmetry.space_group_name_H-M   'P 1'
#
loop_
_entity.id
_entity.type
_entity.pdbx_description
1 polymer ?
#
loop_
_entity_poly.entity_id
_entity_poly.type
_entity_poly.pdbx_seq_one_letter_code
_entity_poly.pdbx_strand_id
1 'polypeptide(L)'
;IALQGRLDTRSEAYGIELRCDSFPLNSFLPADSLGLLDLALQAGGSGFDPLRAQTRGNIRLQVDRAEFRGRDFGGVKLNANLEGGQLSGRLSDRDEALRLLLLISGTLTERKQEVRLTGNVFDFDLAELGISPQKIGGSFALEAGASASDAGSYTARIALDSIEVRTRHRTDRIRPTSLSLSSDTTATRAKLASGDLSLAFVSPGPVDSLVPALTRSTDILAQQIRAQSVDMEALKPALPDFSLSVTAGRENILNNFLKTKKVSFGALDIEGVNCDSLPVSLRIKAERLAWGGVVLDTLTAGIAQDGRRLDYFLRTANVPGNLDNVALAGLYGHVAGNRGQVNLCQKNRAGREGFRFGLDVAWNDSLVRAGVTPPDPVFGYEPWTVNPGNYLVYRYGKSIDADLDMRHGDQRFAIRTVPGAGASDDIRLDIAGLNIGSALGLLPSAPPVDGVLGTDMTLGMTPDSLTLRGDLSIAELSYDKRRFGNIDFGLYYKQDQGHVADARLTLDGAEVLTVRGDYRAERESPLDLTATIPGFPLQQANVFLPDDLIRLSGRLQAKIHAGGTADRPRL
;
A
#
# COMPACT_ATOMS: atom_id res chain seq x y z
N ILE A 1 32.88 -26.49 21.65
CA ILE A 1 33.80 -25.50 21.07
C ILE A 1 35.21 -25.89 21.46
N ALA A 2 36.13 -25.87 20.50
CA ALA A 2 37.57 -25.95 20.73
C ALA A 2 38.23 -24.68 20.16
N LEU A 3 38.93 -23.94 21.00
CA LEU A 3 39.66 -22.75 20.60
C LEU A 3 41.12 -22.93 20.96
N GLN A 4 42.00 -22.82 19.98
CA GLN A 4 43.43 -22.74 20.18
C GLN A 4 43.95 -21.44 19.59
N GLY A 5 44.78 -20.73 20.31
CA GLY A 5 45.31 -19.46 19.84
C GLY A 5 46.75 -19.25 20.28
N ARG A 6 47.55 -18.61 19.44
CA ARG A 6 48.88 -18.12 19.72
C ARG A 6 48.95 -16.64 19.38
N LEU A 7 49.43 -15.84 20.28
CA LEU A 7 49.61 -14.40 20.10
C LEU A 7 51.00 -14.00 20.60
N ASP A 8 51.78 -13.39 19.73
CA ASP A 8 53.04 -12.77 20.08
C ASP A 8 52.92 -11.26 19.80
N THR A 9 52.83 -10.48 20.86
CA THR A 9 52.64 -9.02 20.78
C THR A 9 53.90 -8.27 20.35
N ARG A 10 55.09 -8.90 20.38
CA ARG A 10 56.34 -8.25 19.94
C ARG A 10 56.53 -8.35 18.44
N SER A 11 56.26 -9.51 17.88
CA SER A 11 56.31 -9.75 16.43
C SER A 11 54.99 -9.51 15.74
N GLU A 12 53.94 -9.13 16.50
CA GLU A 12 52.57 -9.00 16.04
C GLU A 12 52.06 -10.28 15.31
N ALA A 13 52.64 -11.44 15.64
CA ALA A 13 52.24 -12.71 15.02
C ALA A 13 51.08 -13.34 15.77
N TYR A 14 50.13 -13.85 15.02
CA TYR A 14 48.95 -14.53 15.58
C TYR A 14 48.58 -15.78 14.80
N GLY A 15 47.98 -16.73 15.50
CA GLY A 15 47.34 -17.89 14.90
C GLY A 15 46.15 -18.30 15.76
N ILE A 16 45.03 -18.55 15.12
CA ILE A 16 43.78 -18.91 15.77
C ILE A 16 43.18 -20.10 15.03
N GLU A 17 42.83 -21.12 15.79
CA GLU A 17 42.00 -22.22 15.32
C GLU A 17 40.75 -22.30 16.19
N LEU A 18 39.60 -22.18 15.57
CA LEU A 18 38.31 -22.31 16.23
C LEU A 18 37.51 -23.44 15.55
N ARG A 19 37.01 -24.37 16.33
CA ARG A 19 36.09 -25.39 15.88
C ARG A 19 34.88 -25.39 16.78
N CYS A 20 33.73 -25.29 16.16
CA CYS A 20 32.42 -25.40 16.81
C CYS A 20 31.70 -26.61 16.23
N ASP A 21 31.22 -27.52 17.10
CA ASP A 21 30.39 -28.64 16.75
C ASP A 21 29.10 -28.50 17.54
N SER A 22 27.97 -28.39 16.87
CA SER A 22 26.62 -28.21 17.42
C SER A 22 26.55 -27.12 18.49
N PHE A 23 27.19 -25.99 18.21
CA PHE A 23 27.27 -24.90 19.17
C PHE A 23 25.97 -24.09 19.19
N PRO A 24 25.25 -23.98 20.35
CA PRO A 24 23.99 -23.27 20.44
C PRO A 24 24.20 -21.76 20.47
N LEU A 25 24.23 -21.13 19.29
CA LEU A 25 24.53 -19.71 19.13
C LEU A 25 23.49 -18.81 19.83
N ASN A 26 22.24 -19.24 19.90
CA ASN A 26 21.14 -18.57 20.59
C ASN A 26 21.36 -18.43 22.13
N SER A 27 22.19 -19.29 22.71
CA SER A 27 22.54 -19.19 24.14
C SER A 27 23.45 -18.03 24.47
N PHE A 28 24.15 -17.45 23.48
CA PHE A 28 25.12 -16.36 23.64
C PHE A 28 24.61 -15.06 22.99
N LEU A 29 23.89 -15.17 21.91
CA LEU A 29 23.24 -14.04 21.24
C LEU A 29 21.73 -14.27 21.33
N PRO A 30 21.03 -13.54 22.21
CA PRO A 30 19.58 -13.70 22.38
C PRO A 30 18.83 -13.15 21.17
N ALA A 31 18.89 -13.89 20.08
CA ALA A 31 18.11 -13.66 18.88
C ALA A 31 17.33 -14.95 18.61
N ASP A 32 16.01 -14.89 18.67
CA ASP A 32 15.08 -16.02 18.47
C ASP A 32 15.23 -16.75 17.12
N SER A 33 16.12 -16.23 16.27
CA SER A 33 16.33 -16.73 14.91
C SER A 33 17.60 -17.56 14.73
N LEU A 34 18.51 -17.58 15.69
CA LEU A 34 19.78 -18.31 15.61
C LEU A 34 19.68 -19.66 16.34
N GLY A 35 20.23 -20.72 15.77
CA GLY A 35 20.24 -22.06 16.34
C GLY A 35 21.65 -22.66 16.46
N LEU A 36 21.81 -23.88 16.02
CA LEU A 36 23.09 -24.61 16.08
C LEU A 36 24.07 -24.14 15.00
N LEU A 37 25.36 -24.12 15.35
CA LEU A 37 26.44 -23.73 14.47
C LEU A 37 27.57 -24.77 14.48
N ASP A 38 27.90 -25.29 13.29
CA ASP A 38 29.06 -26.12 13.03
C ASP A 38 30.02 -25.37 12.11
N LEU A 39 31.19 -24.98 12.62
CA LEU A 39 32.18 -24.28 11.83
C LEU A 39 33.62 -24.66 12.21
N ALA A 40 34.50 -24.51 11.23
CA ALA A 40 35.93 -24.53 11.40
C ALA A 40 36.53 -23.22 10.86
N LEU A 41 37.27 -22.51 11.69
CA LEU A 41 37.99 -21.29 11.34
C LEU A 41 39.48 -21.48 11.65
N GLN A 42 40.30 -21.20 10.66
CA GLN A 42 41.74 -21.06 10.82
C GLN A 42 42.15 -19.68 10.33
N ALA A 43 42.78 -18.91 11.18
CA ALA A 43 43.32 -17.59 10.84
C ALA A 43 44.74 -17.46 11.37
N GLY A 44 45.61 -16.88 10.58
CA GLY A 44 46.99 -16.66 11.01
C GLY A 44 47.65 -15.54 10.22
N GLY A 45 48.64 -14.92 10.81
CA GLY A 45 49.33 -13.81 10.17
C GLY A 45 50.28 -13.05 11.07
N SER A 46 50.71 -11.89 10.59
CA SER A 46 51.52 -10.91 11.32
C SER A 46 51.07 -9.49 10.98
N GLY A 47 51.12 -8.61 11.98
CA GLY A 47 50.57 -7.26 11.89
C GLY A 47 49.07 -7.23 12.26
N PHE A 48 48.69 -6.29 13.14
CA PHE A 48 47.30 -6.15 13.59
C PHE A 48 46.50 -5.13 12.79
N ASP A 49 47.20 -4.29 12.03
CA ASP A 49 46.54 -3.29 11.18
C ASP A 49 46.55 -3.75 9.71
N PRO A 50 45.38 -4.11 9.12
CA PRO A 50 45.33 -4.61 7.77
C PRO A 50 45.71 -3.57 6.70
N LEU A 51 45.81 -2.29 7.06
CA LEU A 51 46.14 -1.20 6.14
C LEU A 51 47.66 -1.00 5.97
N ARG A 52 48.45 -1.60 6.86
CA ARG A 52 49.89 -1.50 6.76
C ARG A 52 50.47 -2.51 5.77
N ALA A 53 51.40 -2.04 4.92
CA ALA A 53 52.00 -2.85 3.86
C ALA A 53 52.72 -4.12 4.35
N GLN A 54 53.23 -4.13 5.60
CA GLN A 54 53.91 -5.28 6.19
C GLN A 54 52.92 -6.33 6.74
N THR A 55 51.63 -6.01 6.88
CA THR A 55 50.66 -6.95 7.40
C THR A 55 50.44 -8.10 6.42
N ARG A 56 50.45 -9.29 6.94
CA ARG A 56 50.15 -10.54 6.24
C ARG A 56 49.14 -11.31 7.05
N GLY A 57 48.12 -11.86 6.37
CA GLY A 57 47.10 -12.67 7.01
C GLY A 57 46.48 -13.68 6.07
N ASN A 58 46.09 -14.80 6.61
CA ASN A 58 45.28 -15.77 5.91
C ASN A 58 44.09 -16.17 6.78
N ILE A 59 42.97 -16.42 6.13
CA ILE A 59 41.72 -16.89 6.77
C ILE A 59 41.20 -18.06 5.94
N ARG A 60 40.88 -19.16 6.63
CA ARG A 60 40.10 -20.27 6.10
C ARG A 60 38.91 -20.50 7.00
N LEU A 61 37.72 -20.32 6.46
CA LEU A 61 36.45 -20.57 7.14
C LEU A 61 35.70 -21.65 6.39
N GLN A 62 35.19 -22.62 7.10
CA GLN A 62 34.25 -23.59 6.63
C GLN A 62 33.05 -23.63 7.58
N VAL A 63 31.84 -23.41 7.07
CA VAL A 63 30.60 -23.55 7.81
C VAL A 63 29.91 -24.79 7.25
N ASP A 64 29.84 -25.83 8.08
CA ASP A 64 29.19 -27.07 7.71
C ASP A 64 27.69 -27.04 8.02
N ARG A 65 27.31 -26.27 9.07
CA ARG A 65 25.93 -26.03 9.47
C ARG A 65 25.80 -24.69 10.17
N ALA A 66 24.79 -23.94 9.81
CA ALA A 66 24.31 -22.77 10.53
C ALA A 66 22.79 -22.77 10.53
N GLU A 67 22.19 -22.93 11.69
CA GLU A 67 20.75 -22.90 11.84
C GLU A 67 20.26 -21.46 12.01
N PHE A 68 19.38 -21.02 11.10
CA PHE A 68 18.72 -19.71 11.14
C PHE A 68 17.22 -19.85 10.88
N ARG A 69 16.40 -19.37 11.82
CA ARG A 69 14.93 -19.48 11.77
C ARG A 69 14.42 -20.91 11.57
N GLY A 70 15.09 -21.87 12.23
CA GLY A 70 14.72 -23.28 12.13
C GLY A 70 15.09 -23.96 10.81
N ARG A 71 15.98 -23.36 10.03
CA ARG A 71 16.54 -23.92 8.80
C ARG A 71 18.04 -24.06 8.91
N ASP A 72 18.55 -25.16 8.38
CA ASP A 72 19.99 -25.44 8.32
C ASP A 72 20.57 -24.91 7.01
N PHE A 73 21.63 -24.13 7.11
CA PHE A 73 22.45 -23.65 6.00
C PHE A 73 23.84 -24.20 6.18
N GLY A 74 24.48 -24.63 5.10
CA GLY A 74 25.82 -25.20 5.18
C GLY A 74 26.53 -25.17 3.84
N GLY A 75 27.80 -25.65 3.84
CA GLY A 75 28.59 -25.73 2.62
C GLY A 75 29.39 -24.48 2.27
N VAL A 76 29.32 -23.43 3.12
CA VAL A 76 30.08 -22.19 2.92
C VAL A 76 31.57 -22.40 3.18
N LYS A 77 32.41 -22.00 2.22
CA LYS A 77 33.87 -22.00 2.34
C LYS A 77 34.43 -20.66 1.90
N LEU A 78 35.19 -20.02 2.79
CA LEU A 78 35.96 -18.81 2.53
C LEU A 78 37.44 -19.09 2.70
N ASN A 79 38.21 -18.76 1.68
CA ASN A 79 39.65 -18.67 1.78
C ASN A 79 40.06 -17.26 1.36
N ALA A 80 40.79 -16.56 2.20
CA ALA A 80 41.28 -15.22 1.89
C ALA A 80 42.74 -15.05 2.36
N ASN A 81 43.50 -14.28 1.62
CA ASN A 81 44.89 -13.95 1.89
C ASN A 81 45.13 -12.46 1.72
N LEU A 82 45.86 -11.87 2.64
CA LEU A 82 46.34 -10.48 2.61
C LEU A 82 47.85 -10.50 2.67
N GLU A 83 48.49 -9.89 1.68
CA GLU A 83 49.97 -9.76 1.65
C GLU A 83 50.34 -8.51 0.86
N GLY A 84 51.19 -7.66 1.48
CA GLY A 84 51.67 -6.43 0.87
C GLY A 84 50.52 -5.45 0.53
N GLY A 85 49.45 -5.44 1.34
CA GLY A 85 48.26 -4.66 1.08
C GLY A 85 47.36 -5.22 -0.04
N GLN A 86 47.70 -6.37 -0.65
CA GLN A 86 46.87 -7.02 -1.65
C GLN A 86 46.01 -8.10 -1.02
N LEU A 87 44.69 -7.95 -1.15
CA LEU A 87 43.69 -8.92 -0.72
C LEU A 87 43.31 -9.83 -1.89
N SER A 88 43.31 -11.12 -1.66
CA SER A 88 42.80 -12.11 -2.59
C SER A 88 42.02 -13.18 -1.83
N GLY A 89 41.00 -13.75 -2.45
CA GLY A 89 40.21 -14.78 -1.80
C GLY A 89 39.20 -15.45 -2.70
N ARG A 90 38.56 -16.45 -2.14
CA ARG A 90 37.48 -17.22 -2.79
C ARG A 90 36.44 -17.58 -1.76
N LEU A 91 35.19 -17.22 -2.08
CA LEU A 91 33.99 -17.63 -1.35
C LEU A 91 33.20 -18.60 -2.22
N SER A 92 32.84 -19.74 -1.68
CA SER A 92 31.97 -20.70 -2.37
C SER A 92 30.92 -21.26 -1.41
N ASP A 93 29.76 -21.52 -1.94
CA ASP A 93 28.68 -22.21 -1.27
C ASP A 93 28.11 -23.29 -2.20
N ARG A 94 27.73 -24.44 -1.62
CA ARG A 94 27.15 -25.58 -2.35
C ARG A 94 25.86 -26.08 -1.72
N ASP A 95 25.25 -25.25 -0.88
CA ASP A 95 23.95 -25.55 -0.29
C ASP A 95 22.86 -25.62 -1.36
N GLU A 96 21.78 -26.36 -1.10
CA GLU A 96 20.65 -26.44 -2.01
C GLU A 96 19.90 -25.12 -2.12
N ALA A 97 19.86 -24.32 -1.04
CA ALA A 97 19.22 -23.01 -1.00
C ALA A 97 20.07 -21.91 -1.66
N LEU A 98 21.41 -22.11 -1.72
CA LEU A 98 22.33 -21.12 -2.30
C LEU A 98 23.59 -21.82 -2.86
N ARG A 99 23.83 -21.65 -4.13
CA ARG A 99 25.03 -22.17 -4.79
C ARG A 99 25.79 -21.07 -5.50
N LEU A 100 26.97 -20.74 -5.01
CA LEU A 100 27.76 -19.63 -5.54
C LEU A 100 29.27 -19.92 -5.57
N LEU A 101 29.94 -19.13 -6.39
CA LEU A 101 31.38 -19.01 -6.42
C LEU A 101 31.76 -17.56 -6.67
N LEU A 102 32.38 -16.91 -5.70
CA LEU A 102 32.87 -15.54 -5.80
C LEU A 102 34.37 -15.48 -5.57
N LEU A 103 35.04 -14.68 -6.35
CA LEU A 103 36.43 -14.29 -6.19
C LEU A 103 36.50 -12.94 -5.49
N ILE A 104 37.36 -12.82 -4.53
CA ILE A 104 37.62 -11.61 -3.76
C ILE A 104 38.97 -11.10 -4.22
N SER A 105 39.07 -9.82 -4.53
CA SER A 105 40.32 -9.12 -4.80
C SER A 105 40.26 -7.72 -4.22
N GLY A 106 41.40 -7.13 -3.89
CA GLY A 106 41.41 -5.78 -3.38
C GLY A 106 42.79 -5.26 -3.03
N THR A 107 42.81 -3.97 -2.67
CA THR A 107 43.97 -3.27 -2.17
C THR A 107 43.59 -2.62 -0.84
N LEU A 108 44.28 -2.93 0.23
CA LEU A 108 44.07 -2.38 1.56
C LEU A 108 45.33 -1.65 1.98
N THR A 109 45.30 -0.33 1.86
CA THR A 109 46.39 0.57 2.30
C THR A 109 45.80 1.77 3.01
N GLU A 110 46.59 2.49 3.80
CA GLU A 110 46.14 3.72 4.47
C GLU A 110 45.54 4.75 3.51
N ARG A 111 46.07 4.86 2.30
CA ARG A 111 45.60 5.82 1.28
C ARG A 111 44.43 5.34 0.44
N LYS A 112 44.31 4.03 0.24
CA LYS A 112 43.28 3.45 -0.61
C LYS A 112 42.86 2.10 -0.08
N GLN A 113 41.58 1.97 0.17
CA GLN A 113 40.93 0.70 0.47
C GLN A 113 39.99 0.36 -0.67
N GLU A 114 40.21 -0.75 -1.33
CA GLU A 114 39.34 -1.21 -2.44
C GLU A 114 39.14 -2.72 -2.29
N VAL A 115 37.88 -3.14 -2.36
CA VAL A 115 37.51 -4.56 -2.37
C VAL A 115 36.58 -4.80 -3.56
N ARG A 116 36.83 -5.88 -4.31
CA ARG A 116 36.01 -6.32 -5.43
C ARG A 116 35.64 -7.78 -5.25
N LEU A 117 34.37 -8.08 -5.54
CA LEU A 117 33.80 -9.43 -5.60
C LEU A 117 33.33 -9.69 -7.02
N THR A 118 33.76 -10.80 -7.62
CA THR A 118 33.34 -11.19 -8.96
C THR A 118 33.04 -12.68 -9.00
N GLY A 119 31.96 -13.07 -9.69
CA GLY A 119 31.65 -14.49 -9.85
C GLY A 119 30.18 -14.74 -10.19
N ASN A 120 29.72 -15.94 -9.84
CA ASN A 120 28.40 -16.39 -10.20
C ASN A 120 27.63 -16.92 -8.98
N VAL A 121 26.37 -16.57 -8.90
CA VAL A 121 25.36 -17.29 -8.15
C VAL A 121 24.67 -18.22 -9.14
N PHE A 122 24.97 -19.52 -9.04
CA PHE A 122 24.47 -20.52 -9.96
C PHE A 122 23.03 -20.92 -9.68
N ASP A 123 22.65 -20.83 -8.40
CA ASP A 123 21.30 -21.09 -7.93
C ASP A 123 21.02 -20.42 -6.59
N PHE A 124 19.80 -19.96 -6.41
CA PHE A 124 19.27 -19.52 -5.11
C PHE A 124 17.78 -19.83 -5.04
N ASP A 125 17.25 -20.06 -3.82
CA ASP A 125 15.82 -20.16 -3.52
C ASP A 125 15.47 -19.27 -2.34
N LEU A 126 14.72 -18.17 -2.59
CA LEU A 126 14.37 -17.21 -1.56
C LEU A 126 13.44 -17.77 -0.47
N ALA A 127 12.67 -18.82 -0.80
CA ALA A 127 11.82 -19.49 0.17
C ALA A 127 12.67 -20.37 1.10
N GLU A 128 13.64 -21.10 0.55
CA GLU A 128 14.60 -21.89 1.34
C GLU A 128 15.52 -20.99 2.18
N LEU A 129 15.91 -19.82 1.66
CA LEU A 129 16.66 -18.81 2.40
C LEU A 129 15.84 -18.07 3.48
N GLY A 130 14.51 -18.31 3.57
CA GLY A 130 13.64 -17.64 4.53
C GLY A 130 13.38 -16.15 4.24
N ILE A 131 13.72 -15.68 3.03
CA ILE A 131 13.59 -14.28 2.60
C ILE A 131 12.18 -14.01 2.07
N SER A 132 11.56 -15.00 1.44
CA SER A 132 10.21 -14.88 0.84
C SER A 132 9.37 -16.11 1.18
N PRO A 133 8.05 -15.96 1.45
CA PRO A 133 7.15 -17.11 1.56
C PRO A 133 6.86 -17.77 0.20
N GLN A 134 7.21 -17.10 -0.91
CA GLN A 134 7.01 -17.61 -2.26
C GLN A 134 8.27 -18.28 -2.78
N LYS A 135 8.12 -19.41 -3.46
CA LYS A 135 9.22 -20.12 -4.12
C LYS A 135 9.69 -19.29 -5.32
N ILE A 136 10.76 -18.54 -5.13
CA ILE A 136 11.43 -17.71 -6.13
C ILE A 136 12.90 -18.10 -6.10
N GLY A 137 13.40 -18.63 -7.18
CA GLY A 137 14.79 -19.01 -7.35
C GLY A 137 15.41 -18.38 -8.59
N GLY A 138 16.68 -18.66 -8.84
CA GLY A 138 17.33 -18.13 -10.03
C GLY A 138 18.84 -18.21 -10.01
N SER A 139 19.44 -17.51 -10.95
CA SER A 139 20.90 -17.40 -11.12
C SER A 139 21.28 -16.01 -11.63
N PHE A 140 22.51 -15.59 -11.39
CA PHE A 140 23.09 -14.36 -11.96
C PHE A 140 24.61 -14.36 -11.85
N ALA A 141 25.25 -13.58 -12.71
CA ALA A 141 26.63 -13.17 -12.55
C ALA A 141 26.67 -11.89 -11.70
N LEU A 142 27.63 -11.81 -10.79
CA LEU A 142 27.84 -10.70 -9.86
C LEU A 142 29.21 -10.06 -10.07
N GLU A 143 29.23 -8.74 -10.19
CA GLU A 143 30.39 -7.91 -9.97
C GLU A 143 30.00 -6.85 -8.91
N ALA A 144 30.67 -6.85 -7.76
CA ALA A 144 30.47 -5.86 -6.73
C ALA A 144 31.82 -5.28 -6.31
N GLY A 145 31.88 -4.01 -5.99
CA GLY A 145 33.09 -3.35 -5.54
C GLY A 145 32.77 -2.19 -4.61
N ALA A 146 33.64 -1.98 -3.65
CA ALA A 146 33.61 -0.81 -2.76
C ALA A 146 35.02 -0.25 -2.61
N SER A 147 35.12 1.08 -2.58
CA SER A 147 36.38 1.74 -2.27
C SER A 147 36.18 2.93 -1.34
N ALA A 148 37.18 3.18 -0.53
CA ALA A 148 37.33 4.36 0.32
C ALA A 148 38.72 4.95 0.14
N SER A 149 38.85 6.26 0.32
CA SER A 149 40.16 6.95 0.33
C SER A 149 40.33 7.81 1.57
N ASP A 150 41.55 8.14 1.91
CA ASP A 150 41.92 9.06 2.99
C ASP A 150 41.31 10.47 2.81
N ALA A 151 40.96 10.87 1.58
CA ALA A 151 40.26 12.12 1.28
C ALA A 151 38.76 12.09 1.60
N GLY A 152 38.24 11.04 2.26
CA GLY A 152 36.83 10.92 2.63
C GLY A 152 35.90 10.66 1.45
N SER A 153 36.41 10.07 0.36
CA SER A 153 35.58 9.64 -0.76
C SER A 153 35.24 8.15 -0.66
N TYR A 154 33.99 7.81 -0.94
CA TYR A 154 33.47 6.45 -0.94
C TYR A 154 32.84 6.14 -2.30
N THR A 155 33.10 4.95 -2.80
CA THR A 155 32.34 4.42 -3.93
C THR A 155 31.87 3.00 -3.65
N ALA A 156 30.69 2.66 -4.13
CA ALA A 156 30.21 1.29 -4.16
C ALA A 156 29.54 1.03 -5.49
N ARG A 157 29.75 -0.16 -6.06
CA ARG A 157 29.11 -0.58 -7.30
C ARG A 157 28.71 -2.03 -7.18
N ILE A 158 27.50 -2.34 -7.65
CA ILE A 158 27.01 -3.70 -7.82
C ILE A 158 26.48 -3.81 -9.26
N ALA A 159 26.92 -4.82 -9.98
CA ALA A 159 26.40 -5.15 -11.29
C ALA A 159 25.98 -6.63 -11.31
N LEU A 160 24.76 -6.85 -11.76
CA LEU A 160 24.17 -8.17 -11.96
C LEU A 160 23.93 -8.36 -13.44
N ASP A 161 24.40 -9.46 -14.00
CA ASP A 161 24.24 -9.84 -15.40
C ASP A 161 23.65 -11.25 -15.51
N SER A 162 23.16 -11.58 -16.69
CA SER A 162 22.63 -12.92 -16.98
C SER A 162 21.60 -13.39 -15.94
N ILE A 163 20.76 -12.45 -15.49
CA ILE A 163 19.82 -12.69 -14.41
C ILE A 163 18.67 -13.55 -14.91
N GLU A 164 18.50 -14.71 -14.29
CA GLU A 164 17.37 -15.60 -14.51
C GLU A 164 16.58 -15.74 -13.19
N VAL A 165 15.30 -15.46 -13.22
CA VAL A 165 14.39 -15.62 -12.07
C VAL A 165 13.34 -16.66 -12.40
N ARG A 166 13.24 -17.69 -11.56
CA ARG A 166 12.29 -18.80 -11.68
C ARG A 166 11.23 -18.69 -10.59
N THR A 167 9.99 -18.79 -11.00
CA THR A 167 8.83 -18.92 -10.13
C THR A 167 8.14 -20.26 -10.39
N ARG A 168 7.09 -20.59 -9.64
CA ARG A 168 6.31 -21.83 -9.89
C ARG A 168 5.73 -21.95 -11.30
N HIS A 169 5.52 -20.81 -11.98
CA HIS A 169 4.74 -20.75 -13.24
C HIS A 169 5.57 -20.33 -14.45
N ARG A 170 6.72 -19.69 -14.25
CA ARG A 170 7.54 -19.14 -15.35
C ARG A 170 8.98 -18.91 -14.95
N THR A 171 9.82 -18.84 -15.97
CA THR A 171 11.20 -18.37 -15.87
C THR A 171 11.32 -17.07 -16.67
N ASP A 172 11.78 -16.01 -16.01
CA ASP A 172 11.99 -14.70 -16.60
C ASP A 172 13.49 -14.39 -16.68
N ARG A 173 13.93 -13.87 -17.83
CA ARG A 173 15.26 -13.27 -17.96
C ARG A 173 15.15 -11.77 -17.72
N ILE A 174 15.88 -11.29 -16.73
CA ILE A 174 15.89 -9.86 -16.37
C ILE A 174 17.09 -9.21 -17.06
N ARG A 175 16.90 -7.98 -17.52
CA ARG A 175 17.98 -7.18 -18.12
C ARG A 175 19.11 -6.92 -17.11
N PRO A 176 20.34 -6.73 -17.56
CA PRO A 176 21.44 -6.37 -16.69
C PRO A 176 21.05 -5.21 -15.77
N THR A 177 21.43 -5.36 -14.50
CA THR A 177 21.07 -4.40 -13.46
C THR A 177 22.33 -3.92 -12.75
N SER A 178 22.49 -2.61 -12.61
CA SER A 178 23.62 -2.02 -11.91
C SER A 178 23.18 -0.95 -10.93
N LEU A 179 23.78 -0.96 -9.76
CA LEU A 179 23.68 0.08 -8.74
C LEU A 179 25.06 0.68 -8.52
N SER A 180 25.18 1.99 -8.54
CA SER A 180 26.40 2.69 -8.17
C SER A 180 26.09 3.78 -7.16
N LEU A 181 26.94 3.88 -6.16
CA LEU A 181 26.95 4.91 -5.14
C LEU A 181 28.33 5.59 -5.14
N SER A 182 28.35 6.91 -5.10
CA SER A 182 29.56 7.68 -4.86
C SER A 182 29.27 8.80 -3.88
N SER A 183 30.21 9.04 -2.97
CA SER A 183 30.11 10.12 -1.99
C SER A 183 31.48 10.75 -1.83
N ASP A 184 31.52 12.07 -1.85
CA ASP A 184 32.70 12.88 -1.54
C ASP A 184 32.25 14.11 -0.72
N THR A 185 33.19 15.00 -0.44
CA THR A 185 32.91 16.24 0.33
C THR A 185 31.89 17.15 -0.32
N THR A 186 31.63 17.01 -1.61
CA THR A 186 30.75 17.90 -2.41
C THR A 186 29.36 17.33 -2.62
N ALA A 187 29.23 16.00 -2.83
CA ALA A 187 27.94 15.38 -3.10
C ALA A 187 27.96 13.87 -2.88
N THR A 188 26.78 13.35 -2.53
CA THR A 188 26.44 11.94 -2.57
C THR A 188 25.54 11.67 -3.78
N ARG A 189 25.89 10.68 -4.60
CA ARG A 189 25.20 10.30 -5.82
C ARG A 189 24.89 8.81 -5.79
N ALA A 190 23.65 8.46 -6.14
CA ALA A 190 23.26 7.07 -6.39
C ALA A 190 22.63 6.95 -7.78
N LYS A 191 23.00 5.89 -8.51
CA LYS A 191 22.41 5.55 -9.81
C LYS A 191 22.04 4.07 -9.83
N LEU A 192 20.82 3.78 -10.28
CA LEU A 192 20.35 2.43 -10.57
C LEU A 192 19.98 2.37 -12.05
N ALA A 193 20.43 1.34 -12.75
CA ALA A 193 20.02 1.04 -14.11
C ALA A 193 19.62 -0.44 -14.23
N SER A 194 18.51 -0.71 -14.93
CA SER A 194 18.04 -2.08 -15.20
C SER A 194 17.18 -2.09 -16.46
N GLY A 195 17.75 -2.52 -17.58
CA GLY A 195 17.07 -2.41 -18.86
C GLY A 195 16.76 -0.94 -19.20
N ASP A 196 15.48 -0.63 -19.36
CA ASP A 196 14.98 0.74 -19.63
C ASP A 196 14.65 1.54 -18.33
N LEU A 197 14.95 1.01 -17.15
CA LEU A 197 14.89 1.74 -15.89
C LEU A 197 16.20 2.50 -15.65
N SER A 198 16.09 3.78 -15.39
CA SER A 198 17.16 4.62 -14.88
C SER A 198 16.69 5.40 -13.66
N LEU A 199 17.41 5.33 -12.55
CA LEU A 199 17.24 6.15 -11.37
C LEU A 199 18.53 6.93 -11.12
N ALA A 200 18.40 8.23 -10.91
CA ALA A 200 19.47 9.10 -10.48
C ALA A 200 19.02 9.86 -9.22
N PHE A 201 19.84 9.81 -8.19
CA PHE A 201 19.69 10.57 -6.95
C PHE A 201 20.98 11.34 -6.69
N VAL A 202 20.85 12.61 -6.32
CA VAL A 202 21.96 13.47 -5.96
C VAL A 202 21.56 14.26 -4.72
N SER A 203 22.46 14.31 -3.74
CA SER A 203 22.36 15.16 -2.56
C SER A 203 23.67 15.88 -2.34
N PRO A 204 23.68 17.20 -2.06
CA PRO A 204 24.90 17.91 -1.69
C PRO A 204 25.52 17.33 -0.40
N GLY A 205 26.85 17.36 -0.34
CA GLY A 205 27.60 16.90 0.83
C GLY A 205 27.83 15.39 0.92
N PRO A 206 28.61 14.96 1.90
CA PRO A 206 29.00 13.58 2.08
C PRO A 206 27.85 12.73 2.64
N VAL A 207 27.96 11.41 2.44
CA VAL A 207 26.98 10.42 2.97
C VAL A 207 26.86 10.47 4.49
N ASP A 208 27.92 10.84 5.19
CA ASP A 208 27.96 10.97 6.64
C ASP A 208 27.04 12.09 7.17
N SER A 209 26.73 13.10 6.35
CA SER A 209 25.73 14.14 6.67
C SER A 209 24.33 13.75 6.19
N LEU A 210 24.23 13.03 5.08
CA LEU A 210 22.96 12.62 4.48
C LEU A 210 22.19 11.62 5.36
N VAL A 211 22.87 10.59 5.87
CA VAL A 211 22.23 9.53 6.67
C VAL A 211 21.58 10.06 7.95
N PRO A 212 22.26 10.90 8.78
CA PRO A 212 21.61 11.52 9.94
C PRO A 212 20.45 12.45 9.59
N ALA A 213 20.52 13.17 8.45
CA ALA A 213 19.43 14.01 7.98
C ALA A 213 18.20 13.19 7.61
N LEU A 214 18.38 12.07 6.88
CA LEU A 214 17.29 11.14 6.56
C LEU A 214 16.68 10.52 7.82
N THR A 215 17.49 10.13 8.81
CA THR A 215 16.99 9.58 10.08
C THR A 215 16.13 10.61 10.81
N ARG A 216 16.60 11.85 10.95
CA ARG A 216 15.80 12.93 11.55
C ARG A 216 14.49 13.19 10.82
N SER A 217 14.53 13.23 9.49
CA SER A 217 13.33 13.44 8.68
C SER A 217 12.29 12.35 8.90
N THR A 218 12.73 11.08 8.96
CA THR A 218 11.85 9.93 9.22
C THR A 218 11.26 9.98 10.63
N ASP A 219 12.03 10.40 11.62
CA ASP A 219 11.54 10.55 13.00
C ASP A 219 10.48 11.65 13.11
N ILE A 220 10.72 12.82 12.50
CA ILE A 220 9.74 13.91 12.45
C ILE A 220 8.48 13.46 11.70
N LEU A 221 8.62 12.80 10.55
CA LEU A 221 7.49 12.29 9.80
C LEU A 221 6.68 11.26 10.62
N ALA A 222 7.36 10.35 11.31
CA ALA A 222 6.70 9.38 12.18
C ALA A 222 5.96 10.05 13.35
N GLN A 223 6.51 11.14 13.93
CA GLN A 223 5.82 11.94 14.95
C GLN A 223 4.59 12.63 14.38
N GLN A 224 4.69 13.26 13.20
CA GLN A 224 3.57 13.94 12.55
C GLN A 224 2.45 12.96 12.19
N ILE A 225 2.78 11.76 11.71
CA ILE A 225 1.79 10.70 11.44
C ILE A 225 1.06 10.29 12.73
N ARG A 226 1.77 10.11 13.86
CA ARG A 226 1.15 9.80 15.16
C ARG A 226 0.29 10.93 15.67
N ALA A 227 0.73 12.18 15.48
CA ALA A 227 -0.01 13.37 15.86
C ALA A 227 -1.15 13.71 14.87
N GLN A 228 -1.28 12.95 13.78
CA GLN A 228 -2.25 13.21 12.71
C GLN A 228 -2.21 14.67 12.24
N SER A 229 -1.02 15.23 12.10
CA SER A 229 -0.81 16.65 11.76
C SER A 229 0.36 16.79 10.80
N VAL A 230 0.25 17.66 9.82
CA VAL A 230 1.31 17.96 8.84
C VAL A 230 1.91 19.31 9.13
N ASP A 231 3.17 19.33 9.58
CA ASP A 231 3.94 20.55 9.83
C ASP A 231 5.14 20.64 8.90
N MET A 232 4.97 21.38 7.82
CA MET A 232 6.02 21.58 6.82
C MET A 232 7.13 22.53 7.30
N GLU A 233 6.88 23.39 8.29
CA GLU A 233 7.94 24.23 8.90
C GLU A 233 8.92 23.40 9.70
N ALA A 234 8.46 22.36 10.38
CA ALA A 234 9.33 21.43 11.10
C ALA A 234 9.98 20.39 10.16
N LEU A 235 9.26 19.94 9.14
CA LEU A 235 9.73 18.86 8.26
C LEU A 235 10.77 19.35 7.24
N LYS A 236 10.53 20.46 6.55
CA LYS A 236 11.40 20.92 5.46
C LYS A 236 12.86 21.14 5.89
N PRO A 237 13.17 21.82 7.00
CA PRO A 237 14.57 22.01 7.42
C PRO A 237 15.29 20.72 7.83
N ALA A 238 14.52 19.68 8.16
CA ALA A 238 15.07 18.36 8.50
C ALA A 238 15.32 17.47 7.28
N LEU A 239 14.64 17.75 6.16
CA LEU A 239 14.88 17.03 4.90
C LEU A 239 16.24 17.41 4.32
N PRO A 240 17.06 16.44 3.89
CA PRO A 240 18.25 16.77 3.13
C PRO A 240 17.89 17.41 1.80
N ASP A 241 18.76 18.25 1.28
CA ASP A 241 18.66 18.68 -0.10
C ASP A 241 18.88 17.50 -1.03
N PHE A 242 18.05 17.36 -2.05
CA PHE A 242 18.19 16.29 -3.03
C PHE A 242 17.54 16.63 -4.38
N SER A 243 17.99 15.94 -5.39
CA SER A 243 17.26 15.74 -6.65
C SER A 243 17.13 14.23 -6.91
N LEU A 244 15.94 13.81 -7.33
CA LEU A 244 15.61 12.45 -7.71
C LEU A 244 14.99 12.44 -9.09
N SER A 245 15.49 11.60 -9.99
CA SER A 245 14.87 11.33 -11.29
C SER A 245 14.80 9.82 -11.50
N VAL A 246 13.62 9.33 -11.87
CA VAL A 246 13.42 7.94 -12.24
C VAL A 246 12.68 7.89 -13.56
N THR A 247 13.22 7.18 -14.53
CA THR A 247 12.54 6.89 -15.79
C THR A 247 12.52 5.39 -16.00
N ALA A 248 11.40 4.84 -16.42
CA ALA A 248 11.28 3.41 -16.67
C ALA A 248 10.28 3.12 -17.79
N GLY A 249 10.59 2.14 -18.63
CA GLY A 249 9.69 1.58 -19.62
C GLY A 249 9.13 0.22 -19.20
N ARG A 250 9.05 -0.70 -20.14
CA ARG A 250 8.41 -2.01 -19.93
C ARG A 250 9.35 -3.13 -19.53
N GLU A 251 10.64 -2.98 -19.83
CA GLU A 251 11.64 -4.06 -19.73
C GLU A 251 12.68 -3.80 -18.65
N ASN A 252 12.26 -3.88 -17.40
CA ASN A 252 13.11 -3.65 -16.23
C ASN A 252 12.65 -4.47 -15.01
N ILE A 253 13.51 -4.49 -14.00
CA ILE A 253 13.24 -5.22 -12.76
C ILE A 253 12.00 -4.71 -12.01
N LEU A 254 11.73 -3.40 -12.03
CA LEU A 254 10.59 -2.80 -11.35
C LEU A 254 9.26 -3.27 -11.96
N ASN A 255 9.14 -3.18 -13.29
CA ASN A 255 7.91 -3.60 -13.97
C ASN A 255 7.71 -5.12 -13.86
N ASN A 256 8.80 -5.90 -13.90
CA ASN A 256 8.73 -7.34 -13.68
C ASN A 256 8.25 -7.69 -12.26
N PHE A 257 8.72 -6.96 -11.25
CA PHE A 257 8.23 -7.11 -9.86
C PHE A 257 6.75 -6.73 -9.76
N LEU A 258 6.33 -5.59 -10.30
CA LEU A 258 4.95 -5.12 -10.25
C LEU A 258 3.98 -6.08 -10.96
N LYS A 259 4.39 -6.73 -12.05
CA LYS A 259 3.59 -7.78 -12.72
C LYS A 259 3.24 -8.94 -11.78
N THR A 260 4.08 -9.26 -10.81
CA THR A 260 3.76 -10.28 -9.79
C THR A 260 2.59 -9.87 -8.89
N LYS A 261 2.33 -8.55 -8.78
CA LYS A 261 1.20 -7.94 -8.07
C LYS A 261 0.03 -7.58 -8.99
N LYS A 262 0.04 -8.07 -10.24
CA LYS A 262 -0.95 -7.75 -11.29
C LYS A 262 -1.02 -6.26 -11.62
N VAL A 263 0.09 -5.55 -11.47
CA VAL A 263 0.27 -4.14 -11.85
C VAL A 263 1.33 -4.07 -12.94
N SER A 264 1.13 -3.23 -13.94
CA SER A 264 2.15 -2.95 -14.97
C SER A 264 1.96 -1.56 -15.55
N PHE A 265 3.01 -1.00 -16.12
CA PHE A 265 2.98 0.30 -16.80
C PHE A 265 3.69 0.25 -18.15
N GLY A 266 3.37 1.20 -19.02
CA GLY A 266 4.04 1.40 -20.30
C GLY A 266 5.28 2.29 -20.18
N ALA A 267 5.15 3.38 -19.41
CA ALA A 267 6.23 4.27 -19.02
C ALA A 267 5.97 4.80 -17.60
N LEU A 268 7.05 5.12 -16.90
CA LEU A 268 7.03 5.72 -15.56
C LEU A 268 8.10 6.79 -15.48
N ASP A 269 7.70 7.99 -15.07
CA ASP A 269 8.59 9.10 -14.76
C ASP A 269 8.33 9.56 -13.32
N ILE A 270 9.40 9.70 -12.53
CA ILE A 270 9.34 10.27 -11.18
C ILE A 270 10.38 11.35 -11.07
N GLU A 271 9.97 12.52 -10.65
CA GLU A 271 10.84 13.66 -10.37
C GLU A 271 10.60 14.14 -8.94
N GLY A 272 11.68 14.31 -8.18
CA GLY A 272 11.63 14.82 -6.81
C GLY A 272 12.74 15.83 -6.58
N VAL A 273 12.44 16.89 -5.85
CA VAL A 273 13.43 17.91 -5.47
C VAL A 273 13.13 18.47 -4.08
N ASN A 274 14.18 18.71 -3.33
CA ASN A 274 14.23 19.57 -2.17
C ASN A 274 15.53 20.34 -2.17
N CYS A 275 15.47 21.65 -2.05
CA CYS A 275 16.64 22.50 -1.78
C CYS A 275 16.18 23.83 -1.17
N ASP A 276 17.12 24.62 -0.67
CA ASP A 276 16.82 25.91 -0.03
C ASP A 276 16.04 26.87 -0.93
N SER A 277 16.33 26.87 -2.24
CA SER A 277 15.73 27.78 -3.22
C SER A 277 14.44 27.27 -3.85
N LEU A 278 14.09 25.99 -3.69
CA LEU A 278 12.90 25.37 -4.25
C LEU A 278 12.06 24.69 -3.17
N PRO A 279 10.73 24.74 -3.28
CA PRO A 279 9.87 23.98 -2.38
C PRO A 279 10.06 22.47 -2.58
N VAL A 280 9.82 21.70 -1.52
CA VAL A 280 9.73 20.24 -1.62
C VAL A 280 8.69 19.87 -2.64
N SER A 281 9.06 19.08 -3.63
CA SER A 281 8.10 18.55 -4.60
C SER A 281 8.46 17.13 -5.03
N LEU A 282 7.41 16.34 -5.29
CA LEU A 282 7.50 15.02 -5.89
C LEU A 282 6.40 14.92 -6.96
N ARG A 283 6.75 14.52 -8.16
CA ARG A 283 5.83 14.26 -9.26
C ARG A 283 6.04 12.86 -9.80
N ILE A 284 4.95 12.15 -10.04
CA ILE A 284 4.93 10.82 -10.64
C ILE A 284 4.02 10.87 -11.86
N LYS A 285 4.49 10.38 -12.99
CA LYS A 285 3.69 10.17 -14.20
C LYS A 285 3.83 8.71 -14.63
N ALA A 286 2.72 8.02 -14.77
CA ALA A 286 2.68 6.67 -15.30
C ALA A 286 1.78 6.64 -16.55
N GLU A 287 2.26 6.00 -17.61
CA GLU A 287 1.50 5.81 -18.84
C GLU A 287 1.11 4.34 -18.98
N ARG A 288 -0.13 4.10 -19.45
CA ARG A 288 -0.71 2.77 -19.64
C ARG A 288 -0.58 1.93 -18.36
N LEU A 289 -0.97 2.50 -17.24
CA LEU A 289 -1.01 1.80 -15.96
C LEU A 289 -2.16 0.80 -15.96
N ALA A 290 -1.83 -0.48 -15.86
CA ALA A 290 -2.81 -1.57 -15.76
C ALA A 290 -2.83 -2.11 -14.33
N TRP A 291 -4.01 -2.24 -13.75
CA TRP A 291 -4.25 -2.79 -12.42
C TRP A 291 -5.64 -3.42 -12.33
N GLY A 292 -5.71 -4.70 -11.92
CA GLY A 292 -6.98 -5.38 -11.66
C GLY A 292 -7.96 -5.42 -12.85
N GLY A 293 -7.46 -5.42 -14.11
CA GLY A 293 -8.26 -5.39 -15.32
C GLY A 293 -8.60 -3.98 -15.83
N VAL A 294 -8.32 -2.93 -15.05
CA VAL A 294 -8.46 -1.53 -15.47
C VAL A 294 -7.16 -1.05 -16.09
N VAL A 295 -7.25 -0.32 -17.20
CA VAL A 295 -6.11 0.35 -17.85
C VAL A 295 -6.36 1.84 -17.85
N LEU A 296 -5.45 2.60 -17.27
CA LEU A 296 -5.41 4.06 -17.33
C LEU A 296 -4.36 4.50 -18.35
N ASP A 297 -4.72 5.37 -19.28
CA ASP A 297 -3.76 5.83 -20.30
C ASP A 297 -2.67 6.69 -19.69
N THR A 298 -3.05 7.60 -18.80
CA THR A 298 -2.11 8.43 -18.05
C THR A 298 -2.58 8.61 -16.62
N LEU A 299 -1.70 8.36 -15.68
CA LEU A 299 -1.84 8.72 -14.27
C LEU A 299 -0.75 9.74 -13.93
N THR A 300 -1.13 10.87 -13.36
CA THR A 300 -0.18 11.86 -12.82
C THR A 300 -0.53 12.11 -11.36
N ALA A 301 0.46 12.00 -10.49
CA ALA A 301 0.32 12.29 -9.07
C ALA A 301 1.47 13.19 -8.61
N GLY A 302 1.25 13.94 -7.56
CA GLY A 302 2.32 14.74 -6.98
C GLY A 302 1.95 15.36 -5.66
N ILE A 303 3.00 15.79 -4.98
CA ILE A 303 2.94 16.64 -3.80
C ILE A 303 3.85 17.84 -4.04
N ALA A 304 3.48 18.99 -3.50
CA ALA A 304 4.31 20.20 -3.51
C ALA A 304 4.07 21.00 -2.24
N GLN A 305 5.15 21.53 -1.68
CA GLN A 305 5.04 22.46 -0.57
C GLN A 305 4.63 23.84 -1.06
N ASP A 306 3.67 24.48 -0.39
CA ASP A 306 3.32 25.89 -0.58
C ASP A 306 3.24 26.57 0.80
N GLY A 307 4.34 27.22 1.20
CA GLY A 307 4.48 27.77 2.54
C GLY A 307 4.38 26.68 3.62
N ARG A 308 3.35 26.80 4.49
CA ARG A 308 3.09 25.86 5.59
C ARG A 308 2.29 24.63 5.18
N ARG A 309 1.70 24.63 3.98
CA ARG A 309 0.84 23.56 3.51
C ARG A 309 1.57 22.62 2.56
N LEU A 310 1.07 21.42 2.46
CA LEU A 310 1.43 20.43 1.48
C LEU A 310 0.26 20.27 0.51
N ASP A 311 0.43 20.72 -0.71
CA ASP A 311 -0.51 20.49 -1.80
C ASP A 311 -0.32 19.10 -2.38
N TYR A 312 -1.40 18.45 -2.78
CA TYR A 312 -1.35 17.14 -3.43
C TYR A 312 -2.35 17.06 -4.59
N PHE A 313 -2.01 16.25 -5.57
CA PHE A 313 -2.93 15.92 -6.65
C PHE A 313 -2.72 14.50 -7.17
N LEU A 314 -3.80 13.94 -7.67
CA LEU A 314 -3.85 12.71 -8.46
C LEU A 314 -4.78 12.94 -9.65
N ARG A 315 -4.34 12.70 -10.87
CA ARG A 315 -5.13 12.88 -12.09
C ARG A 315 -4.98 11.67 -12.99
N THR A 316 -6.09 11.26 -13.57
CA THR A 316 -6.11 10.30 -14.67
C THR A 316 -6.62 10.97 -15.92
N ALA A 317 -6.02 10.64 -17.07
CA ALA A 317 -6.53 11.03 -18.37
C ALA A 317 -6.60 9.78 -19.26
N ASN A 318 -7.71 9.61 -19.97
CA ASN A 318 -7.96 8.45 -20.81
C ASN A 318 -8.28 8.90 -22.25
N VAL A 319 -7.76 8.15 -23.23
CA VAL A 319 -8.05 8.39 -24.65
C VAL A 319 -9.45 7.88 -25.01
N PRO A 320 -10.03 8.36 -26.12
CA PRO A 320 -11.30 7.84 -26.62
C PRO A 320 -11.29 6.30 -26.78
N GLY A 321 -12.36 5.64 -26.30
CA GLY A 321 -12.50 4.18 -26.32
C GLY A 321 -12.08 3.49 -25.03
N ASN A 322 -11.33 4.18 -24.17
CA ASN A 322 -10.96 3.68 -22.86
C ASN A 322 -11.79 4.39 -21.78
N LEU A 323 -12.53 3.65 -20.96
CA LEU A 323 -13.44 4.16 -19.90
C LEU A 323 -14.40 5.25 -20.45
N ASP A 324 -15.41 4.86 -21.20
CA ASP A 324 -16.25 5.72 -22.06
C ASP A 324 -16.77 7.02 -21.42
N ASN A 325 -17.10 7.02 -20.15
CA ASN A 325 -17.66 8.17 -19.45
C ASN A 325 -16.64 8.99 -18.65
N VAL A 326 -15.36 8.59 -18.68
CA VAL A 326 -14.30 9.23 -17.89
C VAL A 326 -13.13 9.57 -18.80
N ALA A 327 -13.06 10.80 -19.29
CA ALA A 327 -11.88 11.31 -20.00
C ALA A 327 -10.82 11.84 -19.02
N LEU A 328 -11.27 12.44 -17.92
CA LEU A 328 -10.41 12.94 -16.86
C LEU A 328 -11.08 12.71 -15.50
N ALA A 329 -10.33 12.17 -14.56
CA ALA A 329 -10.71 12.17 -13.15
C ALA A 329 -9.54 12.71 -12.32
N GLY A 330 -9.86 13.41 -11.25
CA GLY A 330 -8.85 14.04 -10.40
C GLY A 330 -9.27 14.10 -8.94
N LEU A 331 -8.27 13.94 -8.08
CA LEU A 331 -8.32 14.25 -6.66
C LEU A 331 -7.21 15.25 -6.40
N TYR A 332 -7.51 16.36 -5.74
CA TYR A 332 -6.52 17.37 -5.40
C TYR A 332 -6.92 18.12 -4.14
N GLY A 333 -5.95 18.69 -3.49
CA GLY A 333 -6.18 19.43 -2.26
C GLY A 333 -4.90 19.84 -1.58
N HIS A 334 -5.03 20.17 -0.31
CA HIS A 334 -3.89 20.50 0.53
C HIS A 334 -4.14 20.05 1.98
N VAL A 335 -3.05 19.99 2.74
CA VAL A 335 -3.06 19.72 4.17
C VAL A 335 -2.08 20.64 4.87
N ALA A 336 -2.49 21.19 6.03
CA ALA A 336 -1.66 22.02 6.90
C ALA A 336 -2.11 21.83 8.35
N GLY A 337 -1.19 21.43 9.22
CA GLY A 337 -1.54 21.05 10.58
C GLY A 337 -2.56 19.91 10.59
N ASN A 338 -3.66 20.14 11.28
CA ASN A 338 -4.80 19.23 11.39
C ASN A 338 -6.02 19.71 10.58
N ARG A 339 -5.77 20.36 9.46
CA ARG A 339 -6.77 20.82 8.50
C ARG A 339 -6.36 20.42 7.09
N GLY A 340 -7.34 20.13 6.26
CA GLY A 340 -7.10 19.82 4.86
C GLY A 340 -8.31 20.10 4.00
N GLN A 341 -8.06 20.22 2.71
CA GLN A 341 -9.09 20.30 1.68
C GLN A 341 -8.91 19.14 0.72
N VAL A 342 -10.00 18.50 0.36
CA VAL A 342 -10.04 17.42 -0.62
C VAL A 342 -11.04 17.80 -1.70
N ASN A 343 -10.63 17.76 -2.95
CA ASN A 343 -11.49 18.00 -4.10
C ASN A 343 -11.44 16.79 -5.04
N LEU A 344 -12.60 16.35 -5.47
CA LEU A 344 -12.78 15.31 -6.48
C LEU A 344 -13.41 15.93 -7.72
N CYS A 345 -12.95 15.56 -8.90
CA CYS A 345 -13.55 15.97 -10.16
C CYS A 345 -13.52 14.85 -11.19
N GLN A 346 -14.49 14.88 -12.09
CA GLN A 346 -14.55 14.00 -13.27
C GLN A 346 -15.11 14.81 -14.44
N LYS A 347 -14.51 14.60 -15.63
CA LYS A 347 -14.98 15.16 -16.90
C LYS A 347 -15.16 14.05 -17.93
N ASN A 348 -16.19 14.15 -18.72
CA ASN A 348 -16.38 13.29 -19.87
C ASN A 348 -15.54 13.78 -21.06
N ARG A 349 -15.62 13.08 -22.21
CA ARG A 349 -14.90 13.41 -23.43
C ARG A 349 -15.26 14.77 -24.04
N ALA A 350 -16.48 15.24 -23.83
CA ALA A 350 -16.91 16.57 -24.27
C ALA A 350 -16.39 17.69 -23.35
N GLY A 351 -15.61 17.34 -22.31
CA GLY A 351 -15.09 18.30 -21.35
C GLY A 351 -16.12 18.75 -20.32
N ARG A 352 -17.34 18.18 -20.34
CA ARG A 352 -18.39 18.50 -19.38
C ARG A 352 -18.07 17.84 -18.04
N GLU A 353 -18.20 18.60 -16.96
CA GLU A 353 -18.04 18.09 -15.60
C GLU A 353 -19.24 17.24 -15.22
N GLY A 354 -19.01 15.94 -14.96
CA GLY A 354 -20.03 15.03 -14.49
C GLY A 354 -20.07 14.95 -12.97
N PHE A 355 -18.90 15.17 -12.36
CA PHE A 355 -18.74 15.17 -10.91
C PHE A 355 -17.71 16.22 -10.49
N ARG A 356 -18.04 17.00 -9.48
CA ARG A 356 -17.14 17.91 -8.77
C ARG A 356 -17.61 18.08 -7.33
N PHE A 357 -16.77 17.73 -6.39
CA PHE A 357 -17.11 17.79 -4.98
C PHE A 357 -15.86 18.13 -4.14
N GLY A 358 -15.99 19.10 -3.27
CA GLY A 358 -14.93 19.54 -2.37
C GLY A 358 -15.36 19.45 -0.90
N LEU A 359 -14.41 19.11 -0.04
CA LEU A 359 -14.56 19.07 1.40
C LEU A 359 -13.42 19.85 2.06
N ASP A 360 -13.76 20.76 2.97
CA ASP A 360 -12.85 21.25 4.00
C ASP A 360 -12.97 20.34 5.22
N VAL A 361 -11.84 19.81 5.69
CA VAL A 361 -11.81 18.88 6.81
C VAL A 361 -10.88 19.41 7.90
N ALA A 362 -11.34 19.39 9.13
CA ALA A 362 -10.53 19.66 10.32
C ALA A 362 -10.70 18.51 11.32
N TRP A 363 -9.62 18.11 11.95
CA TRP A 363 -9.65 16.99 12.90
C TRP A 363 -8.77 17.25 14.12
N ASN A 364 -9.06 16.53 15.19
CA ASN A 364 -8.22 16.44 16.38
C ASN A 364 -8.47 15.09 17.06
N ASP A 365 -7.90 14.86 18.24
CA ASP A 365 -8.00 13.60 18.98
C ASP A 365 -9.44 13.23 19.40
N SER A 366 -10.39 14.14 19.30
CA SER A 366 -11.77 13.96 19.78
C SER A 366 -12.82 14.02 18.68
N LEU A 367 -12.53 14.65 17.55
CA LEU A 367 -13.52 14.83 16.48
C LEU A 367 -12.88 15.05 15.09
N VAL A 368 -13.69 14.77 14.08
CA VAL A 368 -13.51 15.24 12.70
C VAL A 368 -14.69 16.12 12.33
N ARG A 369 -14.41 17.28 11.76
CA ARG A 369 -15.39 18.19 11.16
C ARG A 369 -15.13 18.29 9.67
N ALA A 370 -16.14 18.08 8.85
CA ALA A 370 -16.11 18.30 7.42
C ALA A 370 -17.19 19.28 6.98
N GLY A 371 -16.94 20.05 5.94
CA GLY A 371 -17.93 20.89 5.29
C GLY A 371 -17.72 20.89 3.79
N VAL A 372 -18.80 20.96 3.03
CA VAL A 372 -18.74 21.08 1.57
C VAL A 372 -18.28 22.48 1.21
N THR A 373 -17.26 22.57 0.36
CA THR A 373 -16.69 23.85 -0.05
C THR A 373 -17.22 24.32 -1.41
N PRO A 374 -17.29 25.64 -1.63
CA PRO A 374 -17.46 26.21 -2.96
C PRO A 374 -16.25 25.86 -3.87
N PRO A 375 -16.44 25.78 -5.17
CA PRO A 375 -17.66 26.07 -5.89
C PRO A 375 -18.73 24.99 -5.69
N ASP A 376 -19.99 25.32 -5.97
CA ASP A 376 -21.12 24.41 -5.83
C ASP A 376 -20.83 23.03 -6.45
N PRO A 377 -21.14 21.93 -5.74
CA PRO A 377 -20.85 20.61 -6.20
C PRO A 377 -21.61 20.28 -7.49
N VAL A 378 -21.04 19.40 -8.31
CA VAL A 378 -21.68 18.88 -9.53
C VAL A 378 -21.86 17.37 -9.36
N PHE A 379 -23.09 16.89 -9.57
CA PHE A 379 -23.41 15.47 -9.61
C PHE A 379 -24.27 15.16 -10.82
N GLY A 380 -23.95 14.11 -11.54
CA GLY A 380 -24.73 13.69 -12.71
C GLY A 380 -24.78 14.76 -13.81
N TYR A 381 -23.68 15.55 -13.98
CA TYR A 381 -23.56 16.66 -14.92
C TYR A 381 -24.42 17.90 -14.58
N GLU A 382 -25.01 17.95 -13.39
CA GLU A 382 -25.85 19.06 -12.95
C GLU A 382 -25.26 19.73 -11.70
N PRO A 383 -25.28 21.08 -11.66
CA PRO A 383 -24.81 21.83 -10.49
C PRO A 383 -25.83 21.76 -9.35
N TRP A 384 -25.35 21.57 -8.14
CA TRP A 384 -26.15 21.56 -6.92
C TRP A 384 -25.81 22.78 -6.07
N THR A 385 -26.77 23.26 -5.31
CA THR A 385 -26.58 24.29 -4.30
C THR A 385 -26.44 23.65 -2.92
N VAL A 386 -25.64 24.24 -2.06
CA VAL A 386 -25.40 23.76 -0.69
C VAL A 386 -25.74 24.87 0.31
N ASN A 387 -26.34 24.53 1.44
CA ASN A 387 -26.62 25.51 2.49
C ASN A 387 -25.34 26.18 3.01
N PRO A 388 -25.35 27.50 3.23
CA PRO A 388 -24.22 28.21 3.83
C PRO A 388 -23.89 27.67 5.21
N GLY A 389 -22.59 27.54 5.52
CA GLY A 389 -22.14 27.09 6.83
C GLY A 389 -22.40 25.62 7.14
N ASN A 390 -22.70 24.81 6.09
CA ASN A 390 -22.89 23.37 6.22
C ASN A 390 -21.75 22.67 6.96
N TYR A 391 -22.08 21.59 7.64
CA TYR A 391 -21.09 20.79 8.35
C TYR A 391 -21.57 19.37 8.63
N LEU A 392 -20.59 18.50 8.84
CA LEU A 392 -20.71 17.18 9.44
C LEU A 392 -19.61 17.05 10.50
N VAL A 393 -19.97 16.82 11.75
CA VAL A 393 -19.04 16.61 12.85
C VAL A 393 -19.24 15.22 13.42
N TYR A 394 -18.17 14.43 13.41
CA TYR A 394 -18.13 13.13 14.08
C TYR A 394 -17.24 13.22 15.31
N ARG A 395 -17.83 13.05 16.49
CA ARG A 395 -17.10 12.92 17.76
C ARG A 395 -16.86 11.45 18.03
N TYR A 396 -15.60 11.06 18.06
CA TYR A 396 -15.21 9.65 18.13
C TYR A 396 -15.93 8.88 19.22
N GLY A 397 -16.70 7.86 18.81
CA GLY A 397 -17.44 6.97 19.69
C GLY A 397 -18.56 7.63 20.52
N LYS A 398 -18.95 8.90 20.22
CA LYS A 398 -19.94 9.63 21.01
C LYS A 398 -21.15 10.06 20.21
N SER A 399 -20.96 10.87 19.17
CA SER A 399 -22.09 11.46 18.43
C SER A 399 -21.68 11.92 17.04
N ILE A 400 -22.68 12.02 16.18
CA ILE A 400 -22.62 12.73 14.91
C ILE A 400 -23.49 13.99 15.05
N ASP A 401 -23.04 15.09 14.48
CA ASP A 401 -23.80 16.33 14.39
C ASP A 401 -23.65 16.87 12.97
N ALA A 402 -24.76 17.23 12.32
CA ALA A 402 -24.77 17.56 10.91
C ALA A 402 -25.82 18.63 10.55
N ASP A 403 -25.46 19.50 9.65
CA ASP A 403 -26.37 20.38 8.91
C ASP A 403 -25.85 20.52 7.47
N LEU A 404 -26.19 19.57 6.62
CA LEU A 404 -25.89 19.58 5.18
C LEU A 404 -27.19 19.43 4.41
N ASP A 405 -27.49 20.37 3.51
CA ASP A 405 -28.64 20.34 2.60
C ASP A 405 -28.18 20.74 1.20
N MET A 406 -28.20 19.81 0.28
CA MET A 406 -27.85 20.01 -1.13
C MET A 406 -29.09 19.85 -2.00
N ARG A 407 -29.25 20.73 -3.01
CA ARG A 407 -30.42 20.78 -3.87
C ARG A 407 -30.08 21.05 -5.32
N HIS A 408 -30.82 20.38 -6.20
CA HIS A 408 -30.86 20.65 -7.64
C HIS A 408 -32.29 20.45 -8.17
N GLY A 409 -33.00 21.54 -8.58
CA GLY A 409 -34.41 21.45 -8.92
C GLY A 409 -35.23 20.83 -7.78
N ASP A 410 -35.94 19.74 -8.10
CA ASP A 410 -36.75 18.97 -7.13
C ASP A 410 -35.91 17.90 -6.41
N GLN A 411 -34.64 17.73 -6.76
CA GLN A 411 -33.76 16.78 -6.12
C GLN A 411 -33.17 17.37 -4.85
N ARG A 412 -33.09 16.57 -3.80
CA ARG A 412 -32.52 16.95 -2.51
C ARG A 412 -31.70 15.82 -1.91
N PHE A 413 -30.61 16.19 -1.26
CA PHE A 413 -29.84 15.33 -0.37
C PHE A 413 -29.55 16.13 0.90
N ALA A 414 -30.04 15.65 2.05
CA ALA A 414 -29.81 16.32 3.32
C ALA A 414 -29.44 15.34 4.42
N ILE A 415 -28.47 15.76 5.25
CA ILE A 415 -28.11 15.09 6.50
C ILE A 415 -28.20 16.15 7.61
N ARG A 416 -29.02 15.91 8.62
CA ARG A 416 -29.26 16.86 9.69
C ARG A 416 -29.38 16.20 11.04
N THR A 417 -28.86 16.89 12.04
CA THR A 417 -29.17 16.60 13.45
C THR A 417 -30.61 17.04 13.72
N VAL A 418 -31.39 16.14 14.33
CA VAL A 418 -32.76 16.39 14.76
C VAL A 418 -32.94 15.97 16.21
N PRO A 419 -33.88 16.60 16.99
CA PRO A 419 -34.14 16.16 18.34
C PRO A 419 -34.48 14.66 18.39
N GLY A 420 -33.74 13.91 19.18
CA GLY A 420 -33.96 12.47 19.38
C GLY A 420 -35.09 12.19 20.36
N ALA A 421 -35.59 10.95 20.35
CA ALA A 421 -36.58 10.48 21.32
C ALA A 421 -36.01 10.27 22.73
N GLY A 422 -34.68 10.35 22.88
CA GLY A 422 -33.91 10.12 24.11
C GLY A 422 -33.10 11.35 24.55
N ALA A 423 -32.04 11.10 25.31
CA ALA A 423 -31.14 12.15 25.82
C ALA A 423 -30.11 12.66 24.78
N SER A 424 -30.05 12.06 23.62
CA SER A 424 -29.16 12.44 22.51
C SER A 424 -29.97 12.77 21.27
N ASP A 425 -29.39 13.64 20.44
CA ASP A 425 -29.96 13.98 19.13
C ASP A 425 -29.77 12.83 18.14
N ASP A 426 -30.72 12.70 17.21
CA ASP A 426 -30.71 11.73 16.12
C ASP A 426 -30.17 12.39 14.83
N ILE A 427 -29.65 11.58 13.91
CA ILE A 427 -29.27 12.01 12.55
C ILE A 427 -30.35 11.58 11.56
N ARG A 428 -30.88 12.53 10.82
CA ARG A 428 -31.81 12.28 9.73
C ARG A 428 -31.13 12.43 8.38
N LEU A 429 -31.24 11.37 7.55
CA LEU A 429 -30.90 11.35 6.14
C LEU A 429 -32.19 11.48 5.33
N ASP A 430 -32.27 12.50 4.50
CA ASP A 430 -33.40 12.80 3.61
C ASP A 430 -32.88 12.91 2.18
N ILE A 431 -33.32 12.02 1.30
CA ILE A 431 -33.04 12.07 -0.14
C ILE A 431 -34.38 12.13 -0.86
N ALA A 432 -34.56 13.08 -1.74
CA ALA A 432 -35.75 13.21 -2.56
C ALA A 432 -35.37 13.34 -4.04
N GLY A 433 -36.04 12.54 -4.88
CA GLY A 433 -35.98 12.71 -6.31
C GLY A 433 -34.63 12.41 -6.98
N LEU A 434 -33.67 11.74 -6.31
CA LEU A 434 -32.33 11.48 -6.86
C LEU A 434 -32.37 10.48 -8.02
N ASN A 435 -31.97 10.91 -9.22
CA ASN A 435 -31.89 10.02 -10.39
C ASN A 435 -30.69 9.08 -10.29
N ILE A 436 -30.96 7.77 -10.19
CA ILE A 436 -29.94 6.71 -10.03
C ILE A 436 -29.08 6.61 -11.28
N GLY A 437 -29.68 6.63 -12.47
CA GLY A 437 -28.98 6.51 -13.74
C GLY A 437 -27.96 7.63 -13.95
N SER A 438 -28.34 8.87 -13.62
CA SER A 438 -27.40 10.01 -13.67
C SER A 438 -26.25 9.88 -12.68
N ALA A 439 -26.52 9.40 -11.48
CA ALA A 439 -25.49 9.18 -10.46
C ALA A 439 -24.54 8.03 -10.83
N LEU A 440 -25.07 6.90 -11.29
CA LEU A 440 -24.28 5.74 -11.70
C LEU A 440 -23.54 5.97 -13.02
N GLY A 441 -24.08 6.76 -13.93
CA GLY A 441 -23.47 7.08 -15.23
C GLY A 441 -22.10 7.79 -15.13
N LEU A 442 -21.70 8.20 -13.92
CA LEU A 442 -20.36 8.74 -13.62
C LEU A 442 -19.31 7.63 -13.44
N LEU A 443 -19.73 6.42 -13.15
CA LEU A 443 -18.82 5.30 -12.87
C LEU A 443 -18.48 4.55 -14.17
N PRO A 444 -17.20 4.19 -14.38
CA PRO A 444 -16.83 3.30 -15.46
C PRO A 444 -17.52 1.94 -15.27
N SER A 445 -18.10 1.41 -16.32
CA SER A 445 -18.79 0.09 -16.28
C SER A 445 -19.91 0.00 -15.24
N ALA A 446 -20.62 1.10 -14.98
CA ALA A 446 -21.79 1.08 -14.13
C ALA A 446 -22.85 0.11 -14.69
N PRO A 447 -23.57 -0.63 -13.81
CA PRO A 447 -24.69 -1.43 -14.26
C PRO A 447 -25.76 -0.52 -14.87
N PRO A 448 -26.48 -0.95 -15.89
CA PRO A 448 -27.52 -0.15 -16.57
C PRO A 448 -28.81 -0.09 -15.73
N VAL A 449 -28.69 0.50 -14.53
CA VAL A 449 -29.82 0.71 -13.59
C VAL A 449 -30.29 2.14 -13.68
N ASP A 450 -31.60 2.36 -13.74
CA ASP A 450 -32.23 3.67 -13.67
C ASP A 450 -33.41 3.63 -12.70
N GLY A 451 -33.81 4.80 -12.22
CA GLY A 451 -34.90 4.98 -11.27
C GLY A 451 -34.73 6.26 -10.44
N VAL A 452 -35.72 6.59 -9.67
CA VAL A 452 -35.76 7.78 -8.81
C VAL A 452 -35.74 7.35 -7.35
N LEU A 453 -34.63 7.62 -6.67
CA LEU A 453 -34.41 7.29 -5.26
C LEU A 453 -34.97 8.36 -4.34
N GLY A 454 -35.74 7.92 -3.35
CA GLY A 454 -36.13 8.68 -2.18
C GLY A 454 -35.83 7.92 -0.90
N THR A 455 -35.46 8.62 0.17
CA THR A 455 -35.33 8.00 1.49
C THR A 455 -35.53 9.03 2.58
N ASP A 456 -36.12 8.59 3.69
CA ASP A 456 -36.22 9.32 4.96
C ASP A 456 -35.81 8.34 6.07
N MET A 457 -34.55 8.45 6.50
CA MET A 457 -33.99 7.56 7.51
C MET A 457 -33.49 8.34 8.72
N THR A 458 -33.71 7.79 9.89
CA THR A 458 -33.24 8.37 11.15
C THR A 458 -32.33 7.38 11.86
N LEU A 459 -31.13 7.83 12.22
CA LEU A 459 -30.14 7.13 13.00
C LEU A 459 -30.06 7.75 14.39
N GLY A 460 -30.50 7.03 15.40
CA GLY A 460 -30.28 7.38 16.82
C GLY A 460 -29.06 6.63 17.37
N MET A 461 -28.16 7.34 18.02
CA MET A 461 -26.94 6.76 18.56
C MET A 461 -26.70 7.27 20.00
N THR A 462 -26.59 6.34 20.93
CA THR A 462 -26.14 6.58 22.30
C THR A 462 -24.94 5.68 22.60
N PRO A 463 -24.19 5.86 23.70
CA PRO A 463 -23.08 4.96 24.04
C PRO A 463 -23.46 3.48 24.07
N ASP A 464 -24.71 3.18 24.46
CA ASP A 464 -25.18 1.80 24.72
C ASP A 464 -26.23 1.32 23.70
N SER A 465 -26.63 2.15 22.73
CA SER A 465 -27.72 1.80 21.81
C SER A 465 -27.57 2.46 20.44
N LEU A 466 -27.88 1.71 19.39
CA LEU A 466 -28.04 2.17 18.02
C LEU A 466 -29.45 1.89 17.56
N THR A 467 -30.12 2.89 16.99
CA THR A 467 -31.45 2.73 16.36
C THR A 467 -31.41 3.27 14.94
N LEU A 468 -31.83 2.47 13.99
CA LEU A 468 -32.00 2.88 12.59
C LEU A 468 -33.46 2.64 12.20
N ARG A 469 -34.13 3.67 11.72
CA ARG A 469 -35.53 3.58 11.26
C ARG A 469 -35.77 4.46 10.08
N GLY A 470 -36.61 4.02 9.17
CA GLY A 470 -37.05 4.85 8.04
C GLY A 470 -37.43 4.02 6.83
N ASP A 471 -37.67 4.77 5.75
CA ASP A 471 -38.15 4.25 4.50
C ASP A 471 -37.20 4.64 3.36
N LEU A 472 -37.06 3.74 2.40
CA LEU A 472 -36.38 3.96 1.12
C LEU A 472 -37.33 3.60 0.01
N SER A 473 -37.47 4.46 -0.98
CA SER A 473 -38.27 4.21 -2.17
C SER A 473 -37.44 4.34 -3.45
N ILE A 474 -37.69 3.50 -4.43
CA ILE A 474 -37.13 3.63 -5.78
C ILE A 474 -38.33 3.56 -6.75
N ALA A 475 -38.71 4.70 -7.31
CA ALA A 475 -39.73 4.75 -8.34
C ALA A 475 -39.13 4.43 -9.70
N GLU A 476 -39.92 3.74 -10.54
CA GLU A 476 -39.57 3.37 -11.91
C GLU A 476 -38.23 2.65 -12.05
N LEU A 477 -37.89 1.79 -11.07
CA LEU A 477 -36.64 1.01 -11.15
C LEU A 477 -36.61 0.18 -12.43
N SER A 478 -35.54 0.32 -13.19
CA SER A 478 -35.31 -0.43 -14.42
C SER A 478 -33.85 -0.92 -14.50
N TYR A 479 -33.67 -2.04 -15.18
CA TYR A 479 -32.39 -2.60 -15.53
C TYR A 479 -32.31 -2.85 -17.03
N ASP A 480 -31.30 -2.31 -17.68
CA ASP A 480 -31.14 -2.38 -19.14
C ASP A 480 -32.41 -1.98 -19.89
N LYS A 481 -33.03 -0.84 -19.48
CA LYS A 481 -34.28 -0.30 -19.99
C LYS A 481 -35.54 -1.19 -19.79
N ARG A 482 -35.40 -2.30 -19.09
CA ARG A 482 -36.56 -3.17 -18.74
C ARG A 482 -37.05 -2.79 -17.35
N ARG A 483 -38.33 -2.42 -17.25
CA ARG A 483 -38.94 -1.99 -15.99
C ARG A 483 -39.03 -3.15 -15.00
N PHE A 484 -38.48 -2.94 -13.80
CA PHE A 484 -38.63 -3.85 -12.67
C PHE A 484 -39.87 -3.51 -11.84
N GLY A 485 -40.09 -2.24 -11.54
CA GLY A 485 -41.22 -1.76 -10.76
C GLY A 485 -40.87 -0.67 -9.77
N ASN A 486 -41.84 -0.29 -8.96
CA ASN A 486 -41.62 0.62 -7.83
C ASN A 486 -41.29 -0.22 -6.59
N ILE A 487 -40.21 0.12 -5.91
CA ILE A 487 -39.77 -0.53 -4.67
C ILE A 487 -39.97 0.42 -3.52
N ASP A 488 -40.61 -0.06 -2.42
CA ASP A 488 -40.58 0.60 -1.14
C ASP A 488 -40.02 -0.37 -0.09
N PHE A 489 -39.06 0.10 0.69
CA PHE A 489 -38.38 -0.65 1.72
C PHE A 489 -38.46 0.11 3.03
N GLY A 490 -39.19 -0.44 4.01
CA GLY A 490 -39.24 0.06 5.38
C GLY A 490 -38.29 -0.73 6.27
N LEU A 491 -37.55 -0.06 7.13
CA LEU A 491 -36.61 -0.66 8.06
C LEU A 491 -36.77 -0.08 9.46
N TYR A 492 -36.81 -0.96 10.44
CA TYR A 492 -36.55 -0.68 11.84
C TYR A 492 -35.49 -1.63 12.35
N TYR A 493 -34.41 -1.09 12.87
CA TYR A 493 -33.34 -1.85 13.54
C TYR A 493 -32.98 -1.18 14.85
N LYS A 494 -32.82 -1.97 15.90
CA LYS A 494 -32.35 -1.51 17.21
C LYS A 494 -31.32 -2.48 17.76
N GLN A 495 -30.22 -1.92 18.23
CA GLN A 495 -29.19 -2.61 19.00
C GLN A 495 -29.10 -1.96 20.39
N ASP A 496 -29.28 -2.75 21.42
CA ASP A 496 -29.04 -2.38 22.82
C ASP A 496 -28.49 -3.61 23.56
N GLN A 497 -29.23 -4.22 24.47
CA GLN A 497 -28.90 -5.52 25.09
C GLN A 497 -29.05 -6.72 24.11
N GLY A 498 -29.41 -6.47 22.89
CA GLY A 498 -29.57 -7.42 21.79
C GLY A 498 -29.81 -6.67 20.48
N HIS A 499 -30.18 -7.40 19.43
CA HIS A 499 -30.48 -6.82 18.13
C HIS A 499 -31.94 -7.14 17.77
N VAL A 500 -32.69 -6.16 17.35
CA VAL A 500 -34.06 -6.32 16.81
C VAL A 500 -34.08 -5.77 15.41
N ALA A 501 -34.66 -6.51 14.47
CA ALA A 501 -34.84 -6.09 13.08
C ALA A 501 -36.27 -6.35 12.61
N ASP A 502 -36.89 -5.35 11.98
CA ASP A 502 -38.14 -5.45 11.24
C ASP A 502 -37.94 -4.74 9.91
N ALA A 503 -38.09 -5.47 8.81
CA ALA A 503 -37.93 -4.94 7.48
C ALA A 503 -39.08 -5.41 6.58
N ARG A 504 -39.55 -4.50 5.73
CA ARG A 504 -40.61 -4.77 4.77
C ARG A 504 -40.18 -4.27 3.40
N LEU A 505 -40.43 -5.10 2.38
CA LEU A 505 -40.23 -4.73 0.97
C LEU A 505 -41.55 -4.88 0.23
N THR A 506 -41.93 -3.85 -0.48
CA THR A 506 -43.06 -3.89 -1.44
C THR A 506 -42.53 -3.70 -2.88
N LEU A 507 -43.23 -4.27 -3.82
CA LEU A 507 -43.03 -4.10 -5.25
C LEU A 507 -44.36 -3.73 -5.91
N ASP A 508 -44.41 -2.55 -6.55
CA ASP A 508 -45.65 -1.95 -7.10
C ASP A 508 -46.79 -1.94 -6.06
N GLY A 509 -46.50 -1.64 -4.79
CA GLY A 509 -47.43 -1.58 -3.68
C GLY A 509 -47.83 -2.94 -3.07
N ALA A 510 -47.41 -4.06 -3.65
CA ALA A 510 -47.65 -5.39 -3.08
C ALA A 510 -46.48 -5.81 -2.19
N GLU A 511 -46.76 -6.31 -0.98
CA GLU A 511 -45.74 -6.84 -0.09
C GLU A 511 -45.11 -8.11 -0.68
N VAL A 512 -43.77 -8.09 -0.85
CA VAL A 512 -43.04 -9.22 -1.45
C VAL A 512 -42.05 -9.86 -0.50
N LEU A 513 -41.66 -9.15 0.57
CA LEU A 513 -40.79 -9.68 1.61
C LEU A 513 -41.05 -8.96 2.93
N THR A 514 -41.14 -9.73 4.01
CA THR A 514 -40.98 -9.22 5.38
C THR A 514 -39.92 -10.03 6.10
N VAL A 515 -39.09 -9.35 6.89
CA VAL A 515 -38.08 -9.96 7.75
C VAL A 515 -38.27 -9.42 9.14
N ARG A 516 -38.49 -10.32 10.10
CA ARG A 516 -38.62 -9.97 11.52
C ARG A 516 -37.80 -10.89 12.37
N GLY A 517 -37.15 -10.33 13.35
CA GLY A 517 -36.44 -11.17 14.30
C GLY A 517 -35.61 -10.41 15.29
N ASP A 518 -35.05 -11.18 16.18
CA ASP A 518 -34.13 -10.66 17.17
C ASP A 518 -32.92 -11.60 17.35
N TYR A 519 -31.85 -11.01 17.88
CA TYR A 519 -30.67 -11.73 18.33
C TYR A 519 -30.35 -11.33 19.77
N ARG A 520 -30.29 -12.31 20.68
CA ARG A 520 -29.95 -12.11 22.08
C ARG A 520 -28.94 -13.16 22.52
N ALA A 521 -27.71 -12.71 22.78
CA ALA A 521 -26.59 -13.59 23.12
C ALA A 521 -26.84 -14.48 24.37
N GLU A 522 -27.73 -14.07 25.26
CA GLU A 522 -28.03 -14.75 26.50
C GLU A 522 -28.96 -15.97 26.35
N ARG A 523 -29.60 -16.16 25.19
CA ARG A 523 -30.50 -17.27 24.92
C ARG A 523 -29.74 -18.52 24.47
N GLU A 524 -30.28 -19.72 24.71
CA GLU A 524 -29.77 -20.99 24.15
C GLU A 524 -29.76 -20.99 22.60
N SER A 525 -30.74 -20.34 22.00
CA SER A 525 -30.80 -20.04 20.56
C SER A 525 -30.80 -18.53 20.40
N PRO A 526 -29.62 -17.89 20.29
CA PRO A 526 -29.51 -16.44 20.23
C PRO A 526 -30.24 -15.79 19.07
N LEU A 527 -30.25 -16.43 17.90
CA LEU A 527 -30.91 -15.95 16.66
C LEU A 527 -32.35 -16.48 16.58
N ASP A 528 -33.28 -15.58 16.33
CA ASP A 528 -34.68 -15.86 16.00
C ASP A 528 -35.12 -14.91 14.90
N LEU A 529 -35.04 -15.35 13.64
CA LEU A 529 -35.36 -14.53 12.48
C LEU A 529 -36.33 -15.25 11.56
N THR A 530 -37.40 -14.59 11.18
CA THR A 530 -38.37 -15.07 10.22
C THR A 530 -38.42 -14.18 9.01
N ALA A 531 -38.15 -14.74 7.84
CA ALA A 531 -38.37 -14.12 6.54
C ALA A 531 -39.61 -14.73 5.87
N THR A 532 -40.53 -13.89 5.43
CA THR A 532 -41.75 -14.30 4.74
C THR A 532 -41.83 -13.65 3.37
N ILE A 533 -42.04 -14.43 2.34
CA ILE A 533 -42.29 -14.01 0.98
C ILE A 533 -43.74 -14.40 0.67
N PRO A 534 -44.71 -13.48 0.78
CA PRO A 534 -46.12 -13.82 0.60
C PRO A 534 -46.49 -14.07 -0.87
N GLY A 535 -45.71 -13.55 -1.82
CA GLY A 535 -45.97 -13.77 -3.22
C GLY A 535 -45.14 -12.88 -4.14
N PHE A 536 -43.86 -13.18 -4.33
CA PHE A 536 -43.03 -12.46 -5.29
C PHE A 536 -43.33 -12.89 -6.73
N PRO A 537 -43.67 -11.95 -7.65
CA PRO A 537 -43.93 -12.28 -9.05
C PRO A 537 -42.62 -12.59 -9.77
N LEU A 538 -42.39 -13.87 -10.09
CA LEU A 538 -41.14 -14.34 -10.68
C LEU A 538 -40.84 -13.70 -12.06
N GLN A 539 -41.86 -13.22 -12.76
CA GLN A 539 -41.68 -12.51 -14.02
C GLN A 539 -40.79 -11.26 -13.89
N GLN A 540 -40.83 -10.59 -12.75
CA GLN A 540 -39.99 -9.41 -12.50
C GLN A 540 -38.49 -9.76 -12.45
N ALA A 541 -38.15 -10.96 -12.03
CA ALA A 541 -36.75 -11.41 -11.99
C ALA A 541 -36.15 -11.60 -13.40
N ASN A 542 -36.99 -11.78 -14.43
CA ASN A 542 -36.52 -11.91 -15.81
C ASN A 542 -35.78 -10.65 -16.33
N VAL A 543 -35.98 -9.50 -15.70
CA VAL A 543 -35.24 -8.27 -16.02
C VAL A 543 -33.74 -8.44 -15.87
N PHE A 544 -33.29 -9.29 -14.93
CA PHE A 544 -31.88 -9.56 -14.64
C PHE A 544 -31.34 -10.79 -15.37
N LEU A 545 -32.18 -11.54 -16.07
CA LEU A 545 -31.79 -12.77 -16.75
C LEU A 545 -31.59 -12.52 -18.25
N PRO A 546 -30.58 -13.17 -18.88
CA PRO A 546 -30.49 -13.20 -20.34
C PRO A 546 -31.71 -13.82 -20.97
N ASP A 547 -32.23 -13.23 -22.07
CA ASP A 547 -33.47 -13.64 -22.73
C ASP A 547 -33.45 -15.06 -23.30
N ASP A 548 -32.25 -15.62 -23.49
CA ASP A 548 -31.97 -16.93 -24.10
C ASP A 548 -31.76 -18.05 -23.08
N LEU A 549 -31.65 -17.75 -21.79
CA LEU A 549 -31.32 -18.75 -20.77
C LEU A 549 -32.57 -19.38 -20.13
N ILE A 550 -33.34 -18.61 -19.41
CA ILE A 550 -34.52 -19.08 -18.65
C ILE A 550 -35.56 -17.97 -18.55
N ARG A 551 -36.83 -18.27 -18.72
CA ARG A 551 -37.95 -17.38 -18.39
C ARG A 551 -38.67 -17.89 -17.16
N LEU A 552 -38.67 -17.08 -16.12
CA LEU A 552 -39.41 -17.36 -14.89
C LEU A 552 -40.85 -16.87 -14.99
N SER A 553 -41.80 -17.64 -14.48
CA SER A 553 -43.21 -17.28 -14.39
C SER A 553 -43.82 -17.84 -13.08
N GLY A 554 -44.96 -17.25 -12.69
CA GLY A 554 -45.66 -17.64 -11.46
C GLY A 554 -45.29 -16.75 -10.27
N ARG A 555 -45.60 -17.22 -9.05
CA ARG A 555 -45.34 -16.52 -7.79
C ARG A 555 -44.50 -17.38 -6.86
N LEU A 556 -43.46 -16.80 -6.29
CA LEU A 556 -42.68 -17.42 -5.23
C LEU A 556 -43.34 -17.12 -3.88
N GLN A 557 -43.68 -18.14 -3.14
CA GLN A 557 -44.10 -18.05 -1.73
C GLN A 557 -43.15 -18.84 -0.87
N ALA A 558 -42.66 -18.24 0.21
CA ALA A 558 -41.76 -18.89 1.12
C ALA A 558 -41.88 -18.32 2.55
N LYS A 559 -41.66 -19.15 3.52
CA LYS A 559 -41.46 -18.74 4.91
C LYS A 559 -40.24 -19.47 5.41
N ILE A 560 -39.24 -18.71 5.80
CA ILE A 560 -37.95 -19.22 6.27
C ILE A 560 -37.79 -18.76 7.71
N HIS A 561 -37.47 -19.68 8.59
CA HIS A 561 -37.15 -19.38 9.98
C HIS A 561 -35.70 -19.78 10.23
N ALA A 562 -34.91 -18.83 10.73
CA ALA A 562 -33.51 -19.04 11.07
C ALA A 562 -33.33 -18.89 12.58
N GLY A 563 -32.86 -19.95 13.22
CA GLY A 563 -32.54 -20.01 14.64
C GLY A 563 -31.07 -20.42 14.88
N GLY A 564 -30.67 -20.60 16.11
CA GLY A 564 -29.32 -21.04 16.49
C GLY A 564 -28.39 -19.88 16.81
N THR A 565 -27.10 -19.98 16.43
CA THR A 565 -26.10 -18.95 16.64
C THR A 565 -25.77 -18.22 15.33
N ALA A 566 -25.22 -17.02 15.38
CA ALA A 566 -24.82 -16.26 14.18
C ALA A 566 -23.79 -17.02 13.32
N ASP A 567 -22.88 -17.79 13.95
CA ASP A 567 -21.87 -18.60 13.27
C ASP A 567 -22.39 -19.93 12.73
N ARG A 568 -23.51 -20.42 13.27
CA ARG A 568 -24.16 -21.70 12.91
C ARG A 568 -25.68 -21.55 12.88
N PRO A 569 -26.23 -20.79 11.91
CA PRO A 569 -27.68 -20.65 11.78
C PRO A 569 -28.31 -21.99 11.38
N ARG A 570 -29.49 -22.27 11.96
CA ARG A 570 -30.35 -23.40 11.57
C ARG A 570 -31.54 -22.82 10.82
N LEU A 571 -31.74 -23.28 9.61
CA LEU A 571 -32.86 -22.92 8.74
C LEU A 571 -33.96 -23.95 8.85
#